data_e326138c943b01de90dc67539b0b03f9
#
_entry.id   e326138c943b01de90dc67539b0b03f9
#
_cell.length_a   1.000
_cell.length_b   1.000
_cell.length_c   1.000
_cell.angle_alpha   90.00
_cell.angle_beta   90.00
_cell.angle_gamma   90.00
#
_symmetry.space_group_name_H-M   'P 1'
#
loop_
_entity.id
_entity.type
_entity.pdbx_description
1 polymer ?
#
loop_
_entity_poly.entity_id
_entity_poly.type
_entity_poly.pdbx_seq_one_letter_code
_entity_poly.pdbx_strand_id
1 'polypeptide(L)'
;MDTVILEANEENIAKCAELLRRGEVVAFPTETVYGLGANALDEKAAAKVFKAKGRPATNPLIIHVADKAQIDTVAKVSDDARKLIDAFMPGALTLVLPKRGNVPDIVTAGYDTVAVRMPDHKVALELIKEAGVPVCAPSAHPSARPSPTRAMHVYDDLKGKIPVILDGGMCPLGLESTIVDMTQTP
;
A
#
# COMPACT_ATOMS: atom_id res chain seq x y z
N MET A 1 -3.07 1.18 -22.96
CA MET A 1 -2.35 0.24 -22.06
C MET A 1 -3.27 -0.95 -21.77
N ASP A 2 -2.72 -2.16 -21.89
CA ASP A 2 -3.46 -3.36 -21.53
C ASP A 2 -3.22 -3.69 -20.06
N THR A 3 -4.27 -4.06 -19.34
CA THR A 3 -4.20 -4.49 -17.94
C THR A 3 -4.23 -6.01 -17.91
N VAL A 4 -3.25 -6.63 -17.27
CA VAL A 4 -3.13 -8.08 -17.16
C VAL A 4 -3.43 -8.53 -15.73
N ILE A 5 -4.17 -9.62 -15.57
CA ILE A 5 -4.35 -10.31 -14.29
C ILE A 5 -3.37 -11.48 -14.26
N LEU A 6 -2.52 -11.52 -13.24
CA LEU A 6 -1.53 -12.59 -13.02
C LEU A 6 -1.88 -13.32 -11.72
N GLU A 7 -1.92 -14.64 -11.76
CA GLU A 7 -2.03 -15.46 -10.55
C GLU A 7 -0.82 -15.23 -9.63
N ALA A 8 -1.08 -15.09 -8.33
CA ALA A 8 -0.03 -14.88 -7.32
C ALA A 8 0.75 -16.17 -7.07
N ASN A 9 1.80 -16.35 -7.84
CA ASN A 9 2.84 -17.35 -7.65
C ASN A 9 4.21 -16.69 -7.55
N GLU A 10 5.25 -17.45 -7.23
CA GLU A 10 6.60 -16.93 -7.02
C GLU A 10 7.12 -16.15 -8.23
N GLU A 11 6.93 -16.66 -9.45
CA GLU A 11 7.36 -16.01 -10.68
C GLU A 11 6.65 -14.67 -10.91
N ASN A 12 5.33 -14.64 -10.76
CA ASN A 12 4.53 -13.44 -10.99
C ASN A 12 4.73 -12.39 -9.88
N ILE A 13 4.95 -12.81 -8.64
CA ILE A 13 5.34 -11.91 -7.55
C ILE A 13 6.67 -11.24 -7.88
N ALA A 14 7.67 -11.99 -8.36
CA ALA A 14 8.96 -11.43 -8.78
C ALA A 14 8.81 -10.42 -9.93
N LYS A 15 7.97 -10.72 -10.92
CA LYS A 15 7.65 -9.77 -12.01
C LYS A 15 6.99 -8.49 -11.49
N CYS A 16 6.02 -8.61 -10.61
CA CYS A 16 5.36 -7.45 -10.00
C CYS A 16 6.31 -6.63 -9.11
N ALA A 17 7.20 -7.28 -8.37
CA ALA A 17 8.23 -6.61 -7.58
C ALA A 17 9.17 -5.78 -8.46
N GLU A 18 9.57 -6.32 -9.61
CA GLU A 18 10.40 -5.59 -10.58
C GLU A 18 9.66 -4.38 -11.16
N LEU A 19 8.37 -4.51 -11.46
CA LEU A 19 7.55 -3.38 -11.90
C LEU A 19 7.52 -2.26 -10.84
N LEU A 20 7.35 -2.61 -9.56
CA LEU A 20 7.42 -1.64 -8.46
C LEU A 20 8.78 -0.94 -8.39
N ARG A 21 9.89 -1.68 -8.51
CA ARG A 21 11.24 -1.09 -8.56
C ARG A 21 11.44 -0.13 -9.72
N ARG A 22 10.82 -0.41 -10.86
CA ARG A 22 10.88 0.47 -12.06
C ARG A 22 9.95 1.66 -12.00
N GLY A 23 9.24 1.86 -10.90
CA GLY A 23 8.30 2.97 -10.74
C GLY A 23 6.95 2.77 -11.41
N GLU A 24 6.56 1.52 -11.67
CA GLU A 24 5.21 1.18 -12.12
C GLU A 24 4.28 0.88 -10.95
N VAL A 25 2.97 0.87 -11.22
CA VAL A 25 1.95 0.53 -10.23
C VAL A 25 1.53 -0.94 -10.37
N VAL A 26 1.23 -1.56 -9.24
CA VAL A 26 0.77 -2.94 -9.14
C VAL A 26 -0.43 -3.01 -8.20
N ALA A 27 -1.54 -3.58 -8.64
CA ALA A 27 -2.64 -3.91 -7.74
C ALA A 27 -2.38 -5.27 -7.08
N PHE A 28 -2.59 -5.37 -5.78
CA PHE A 28 -2.30 -6.57 -5.00
C PHE A 28 -3.28 -6.76 -3.84
N PRO A 29 -3.53 -8.00 -3.40
CA PRO A 29 -4.43 -8.27 -2.29
C PRO A 29 -3.77 -8.03 -0.94
N THR A 30 -4.58 -7.65 0.04
CA THR A 30 -4.26 -7.71 1.47
C THR A 30 -5.33 -8.51 2.20
N GLU A 31 -5.24 -8.66 3.53
CA GLU A 31 -6.33 -9.26 4.31
C GLU A 31 -7.58 -8.37 4.36
N THR A 32 -7.44 -7.06 4.13
CA THR A 32 -8.55 -6.11 4.13
C THR A 32 -9.20 -5.97 2.75
N VAL A 33 -8.51 -5.31 1.81
CA VAL A 33 -8.97 -5.04 0.44
C VAL A 33 -7.78 -5.07 -0.53
N TYR A 34 -8.03 -5.09 -1.84
CA TYR A 34 -6.96 -4.87 -2.83
C TYR A 34 -6.44 -3.44 -2.76
N GLY A 35 -5.12 -3.30 -2.74
CA GLY A 35 -4.41 -2.03 -2.80
C GLY A 35 -3.81 -1.78 -4.19
N LEU A 36 -3.72 -0.51 -4.58
CA LEU A 36 -2.96 -0.09 -5.76
C LEU A 36 -1.62 0.49 -5.30
N GLY A 37 -0.56 -0.27 -5.46
CA GLY A 37 0.75 0.03 -4.90
C GLY A 37 1.74 0.66 -5.86
N ALA A 38 2.60 1.48 -5.30
CA ALA A 38 3.78 2.05 -5.95
C ALA A 38 4.94 2.16 -4.96
N ASN A 39 6.17 2.29 -5.47
CA ASN A 39 7.32 2.58 -4.62
C ASN A 39 7.09 3.87 -3.83
N ALA A 40 7.01 3.77 -2.51
CA ALA A 40 6.71 4.90 -1.63
C ALA A 40 7.82 5.97 -1.60
N LEU A 41 9.04 5.63 -2.03
CA LEU A 41 10.19 6.55 -2.07
C LEU A 41 10.37 7.22 -3.44
N ASP A 42 9.51 6.89 -4.41
CA ASP A 42 9.54 7.46 -5.76
C ASP A 42 8.31 8.34 -6.00
N GLU A 43 8.52 9.65 -6.03
CA GLU A 43 7.47 10.65 -6.24
C GLU A 43 6.70 10.42 -7.54
N LYS A 44 7.39 10.06 -8.63
CA LYS A 44 6.78 9.83 -9.94
C LYS A 44 5.92 8.56 -9.94
N ALA A 45 6.37 7.52 -9.25
CA ALA A 45 5.61 6.29 -9.08
C ALA A 45 4.33 6.54 -8.26
N ALA A 46 4.43 7.26 -7.14
CA ALA A 46 3.28 7.64 -6.32
C ALA A 46 2.27 8.49 -7.11
N ALA A 47 2.72 9.40 -7.96
CA ALA A 47 1.85 10.21 -8.82
C ALA A 47 0.98 9.36 -9.77
N LYS A 48 1.51 8.22 -10.24
CA LYS A 48 0.73 7.27 -11.08
C LYS A 48 -0.47 6.68 -10.36
N VAL A 49 -0.37 6.45 -9.04
CA VAL A 49 -1.47 5.97 -8.21
C VAL A 49 -2.62 6.98 -8.20
N PHE A 50 -2.32 8.24 -7.95
CA PHE A 50 -3.33 9.31 -7.96
C PHE A 50 -3.99 9.46 -9.33
N LYS A 51 -3.20 9.42 -10.39
CA LYS A 51 -3.69 9.51 -11.78
C LYS A 51 -4.62 8.35 -12.13
N ALA A 52 -4.24 7.12 -11.82
CA ALA A 52 -5.03 5.93 -12.14
C ALA A 52 -6.40 5.93 -11.43
N LYS A 53 -6.45 6.44 -10.20
CA LYS A 53 -7.67 6.47 -9.37
C LYS A 53 -8.53 7.72 -9.56
N GLY A 54 -8.02 8.78 -10.16
CA GLY A 54 -8.63 10.10 -10.08
C GLY A 54 -8.72 10.61 -8.63
N ARG A 55 -7.73 10.25 -7.78
CA ARG A 55 -7.68 10.61 -6.37
C ARG A 55 -7.11 12.00 -6.17
N PRO A 56 -7.71 12.85 -5.32
CA PRO A 56 -7.11 14.14 -4.96
C PRO A 56 -5.76 13.95 -4.24
N ALA A 57 -4.76 14.73 -4.62
CA ALA A 57 -3.43 14.71 -3.99
C ALA A 57 -3.43 15.20 -2.52
N THR A 58 -4.52 15.77 -2.06
CA THR A 58 -4.74 16.18 -0.66
C THR A 58 -5.06 15.00 0.27
N ASN A 59 -5.21 13.80 -0.27
CA ASN A 59 -5.60 12.61 0.48
C ASN A 59 -4.39 11.66 0.59
N PRO A 60 -3.70 11.57 1.76
CA PRO A 60 -2.45 10.83 1.90
C PRO A 60 -2.61 9.32 1.62
N LEU A 61 -1.50 8.67 1.31
CA LEU A 61 -1.40 7.24 1.06
C LEU A 61 -0.83 6.52 2.27
N ILE A 62 -1.24 5.27 2.48
CA ILE A 62 -0.69 4.41 3.53
C ILE A 62 0.52 3.66 2.98
N ILE A 63 1.65 3.74 3.68
CA ILE A 63 2.85 2.97 3.37
C ILE A 63 2.71 1.56 3.95
N HIS A 64 2.85 0.55 3.10
CA HIS A 64 2.85 -0.86 3.46
C HIS A 64 4.28 -1.38 3.50
N VAL A 65 4.59 -2.16 4.53
CA VAL A 65 5.92 -2.74 4.78
C VAL A 65 5.85 -4.25 4.91
N ALA A 66 6.98 -4.93 4.68
CA ALA A 66 7.09 -6.39 4.77
C ALA A 66 7.63 -6.87 6.12
N ASP A 67 8.24 -6.00 6.89
CA ASP A 67 8.71 -6.28 8.25
C ASP A 67 8.67 -5.01 9.12
N LYS A 68 8.76 -5.22 10.44
CA LYS A 68 8.66 -4.12 11.41
C LYS A 68 9.85 -3.15 11.34
N ALA A 69 11.05 -3.63 10.99
CA ALA A 69 12.23 -2.79 10.86
C ALA A 69 12.10 -1.80 9.69
N GLN A 70 11.38 -2.16 8.65
CA GLN A 70 11.13 -1.28 7.50
C GLN A 70 10.31 -0.04 7.89
N ILE A 71 9.50 -0.10 8.95
CA ILE A 71 8.75 1.06 9.47
C ILE A 71 9.72 2.16 9.91
N ASP A 72 10.81 1.80 10.58
CA ASP A 72 11.82 2.74 11.08
C ASP A 72 12.55 3.48 9.95
N THR A 73 12.50 2.97 8.72
CA THR A 73 13.11 3.63 7.55
C THR A 73 12.28 4.82 7.04
N VAL A 74 10.99 4.88 7.33
CA VAL A 74 10.06 5.91 6.84
C VAL A 74 9.42 6.76 7.94
N ALA A 75 9.43 6.27 9.18
CA ALA A 75 8.78 6.92 10.31
C ALA A 75 9.67 6.94 11.55
N LYS A 76 9.39 7.89 12.45
CA LYS A 76 9.94 7.92 13.80
C LYS A 76 8.99 7.19 14.73
N VAL A 77 9.46 6.10 15.35
CA VAL A 77 8.62 5.20 16.15
C VAL A 77 8.90 5.45 17.64
N SER A 78 7.87 5.92 18.36
CA SER A 78 7.92 6.07 19.82
C SER A 78 7.78 4.69 20.52
N ASP A 79 8.09 4.64 21.82
CA ASP A 79 7.91 3.40 22.60
C ASP A 79 6.47 2.91 22.61
N ASP A 80 5.49 3.81 22.69
CA ASP A 80 4.08 3.44 22.66
C ASP A 80 3.65 2.95 21.26
N ALA A 81 4.13 3.58 20.20
CA ALA A 81 3.92 3.09 18.85
C ALA A 81 4.53 1.69 18.65
N ARG A 82 5.72 1.45 19.22
CA ARG A 82 6.37 0.13 19.18
C ARG A 82 5.54 -0.96 19.84
N LYS A 83 4.91 -0.66 20.97
CA LYS A 83 4.00 -1.61 21.63
C LYS A 83 2.83 -2.00 20.73
N LEU A 84 2.22 -1.04 20.04
CA LEU A 84 1.13 -1.31 19.10
C LEU A 84 1.58 -2.10 17.88
N ILE A 85 2.74 -1.77 17.32
CA ILE A 85 3.35 -2.53 16.21
C ILE A 85 3.58 -3.98 16.62
N ASP A 86 4.17 -4.21 17.80
CA ASP A 86 4.49 -5.55 18.29
C ASP A 86 3.25 -6.37 18.60
N ALA A 87 2.17 -5.73 19.08
CA ALA A 87 0.92 -6.41 19.45
C ALA A 87 0.01 -6.71 18.24
N PHE A 88 -0.03 -5.84 17.23
CA PHE A 88 -1.07 -5.86 16.17
C PHE A 88 -0.55 -5.95 14.74
N MET A 89 0.76 -5.89 14.51
CA MET A 89 1.32 -6.05 13.17
C MET A 89 2.11 -7.37 13.05
N PRO A 90 1.91 -8.13 11.95
CA PRO A 90 1.07 -7.81 10.80
C PRO A 90 -0.42 -7.82 11.13
N GLY A 91 -1.19 -6.95 10.47
CA GLY A 91 -2.63 -6.88 10.70
C GLY A 91 -3.30 -5.62 10.14
N ALA A 92 -4.60 -5.52 10.39
CA ALA A 92 -5.46 -4.45 9.91
C ALA A 92 -5.37 -3.19 10.80
N LEU A 93 -4.16 -2.81 11.19
CA LEU A 93 -3.85 -1.60 11.94
C LEU A 93 -2.94 -0.69 11.12
N THR A 94 -3.32 0.57 11.00
CA THR A 94 -2.50 1.64 10.41
C THR A 94 -2.18 2.65 11.50
N LEU A 95 -0.90 2.99 11.65
CA LEU A 95 -0.44 4.04 12.58
C LEU A 95 -0.03 5.28 11.81
N VAL A 96 -0.48 6.44 12.27
CA VAL A 96 0.03 7.74 11.82
C VAL A 96 1.15 8.16 12.76
N LEU A 97 2.34 8.34 12.20
CA LEU A 97 3.60 8.61 12.91
C LEU A 97 4.31 9.81 12.30
N PRO A 98 5.23 10.48 13.02
CA PRO A 98 6.09 11.48 12.40
C PRO A 98 6.92 10.86 11.27
N LYS A 99 6.93 11.50 10.09
CA LYS A 99 7.65 10.97 8.93
C LYS A 99 9.15 11.26 8.99
N ARG A 100 9.94 10.46 8.27
CA ARG A 100 11.31 10.77 7.93
C ARG A 100 11.40 11.55 6.60
N GLY A 101 12.50 12.28 6.40
CA GLY A 101 12.68 13.17 5.26
C GLY A 101 12.82 12.49 3.90
N ASN A 102 12.98 11.16 3.86
CA ASN A 102 13.06 10.39 2.62
C ASN A 102 11.69 10.06 1.99
N VAL A 103 10.60 10.34 2.69
CA VAL A 103 9.23 10.11 2.18
C VAL A 103 8.79 11.34 1.38
N PRO A 104 8.46 11.19 0.08
CA PRO A 104 8.01 12.30 -0.75
C PRO A 104 6.70 12.93 -0.24
N ASP A 105 6.57 14.24 -0.37
CA ASP A 105 5.38 14.98 0.10
C ASP A 105 4.08 14.54 -0.58
N ILE A 106 4.15 14.07 -1.82
CA ILE A 106 2.95 13.55 -2.51
C ILE A 106 2.33 12.33 -1.78
N VAL A 107 3.16 11.50 -1.14
CA VAL A 107 2.71 10.32 -0.38
C VAL A 107 1.98 10.75 0.89
N THR A 108 2.43 11.81 1.54
CA THR A 108 1.89 12.32 2.81
C THR A 108 0.97 13.51 2.67
N ALA A 109 0.62 13.90 1.44
CA ALA A 109 -0.18 15.10 1.14
C ALA A 109 0.40 16.39 1.75
N GLY A 110 1.73 16.47 1.86
CA GLY A 110 2.44 17.60 2.46
C GLY A 110 2.48 17.64 3.98
N TYR A 111 1.87 16.65 4.67
CA TYR A 111 1.95 16.55 6.13
C TYR A 111 3.32 16.05 6.58
N ASP A 112 3.72 16.41 7.82
CA ASP A 112 4.92 15.87 8.52
C ASP A 112 4.67 14.53 9.20
N THR A 113 3.55 13.92 8.90
CA THR A 113 3.16 12.59 9.36
C THR A 113 3.07 11.62 8.20
N VAL A 114 3.24 10.34 8.50
CA VAL A 114 3.11 9.23 7.56
C VAL A 114 2.25 8.14 8.17
N ALA A 115 1.36 7.57 7.38
CA ALA A 115 0.57 6.40 7.76
C ALA A 115 1.31 5.13 7.34
N VAL A 116 1.49 4.19 8.27
CA VAL A 116 2.23 2.94 8.04
C VAL A 116 1.43 1.72 8.49
N ARG A 117 1.56 0.64 7.76
CA ARG A 117 0.91 -0.64 8.04
C ARG A 117 1.77 -1.82 7.59
N MET A 118 1.77 -2.91 8.35
CA MET A 118 2.27 -4.20 7.91
C MET A 118 1.08 -5.14 7.68
N PRO A 119 0.68 -5.41 6.43
CA PRO A 119 -0.51 -6.22 6.16
C PRO A 119 -0.31 -7.69 6.52
N ASP A 120 -1.34 -8.34 7.03
CA ASP A 120 -1.34 -9.77 7.31
C ASP A 120 -1.85 -10.57 6.11
N HIS A 121 -1.06 -10.59 5.06
CA HIS A 121 -1.36 -11.33 3.83
C HIS A 121 -0.08 -11.81 3.17
N LYS A 122 0.00 -13.10 2.93
CA LYS A 122 1.22 -13.73 2.39
C LYS A 122 1.69 -13.08 1.07
N VAL A 123 0.77 -12.87 0.13
CA VAL A 123 1.10 -12.28 -1.19
C VAL A 123 1.61 -10.85 -1.03
N ALA A 124 0.95 -10.02 -0.20
CA ALA A 124 1.38 -8.65 0.05
C ALA A 124 2.79 -8.60 0.67
N LEU A 125 3.04 -9.42 1.69
CA LEU A 125 4.34 -9.47 2.36
C LEU A 125 5.45 -9.95 1.43
N GLU A 126 5.21 -11.00 0.64
CA GLU A 126 6.18 -11.51 -0.34
C GLU A 126 6.48 -10.48 -1.43
N LEU A 127 5.45 -9.81 -1.96
CA LEU A 127 5.61 -8.76 -2.98
C LEU A 127 6.46 -7.60 -2.46
N ILE A 128 6.15 -7.07 -1.28
CA ILE A 128 6.87 -5.93 -0.69
C ILE A 128 8.31 -6.32 -0.34
N LYS A 129 8.51 -7.51 0.22
CA LYS A 129 9.84 -8.06 0.52
C LYS A 129 10.68 -8.20 -0.75
N GLU A 130 10.13 -8.81 -1.79
CA GLU A 130 10.81 -9.02 -3.08
C GLU A 130 11.12 -7.68 -3.78
N ALA A 131 10.23 -6.69 -3.68
CA ALA A 131 10.47 -5.35 -4.21
C ALA A 131 11.61 -4.63 -3.49
N GLY A 132 11.85 -4.92 -2.20
CA GLY A 132 12.91 -4.33 -1.40
C GLY A 132 12.70 -2.85 -1.06
N VAL A 133 11.49 -2.33 -1.26
CA VAL A 133 11.11 -0.93 -0.98
C VAL A 133 9.76 -0.91 -0.27
N PRO A 134 9.49 0.11 0.58
CA PRO A 134 8.14 0.31 1.11
C PRO A 134 7.19 0.70 -0.02
N VAL A 135 5.94 0.27 0.08
CA VAL A 135 4.94 0.42 -0.97
C VAL A 135 3.78 1.28 -0.48
N CYS A 136 3.58 2.45 -1.08
CA CYS A 136 2.41 3.26 -0.79
C CYS A 136 1.20 2.73 -1.58
N ALA A 137 0.09 2.49 -0.90
CA ALA A 137 -1.09 1.92 -1.53
C ALA A 137 -2.39 2.38 -0.86
N PRO A 138 -3.26 3.09 -1.59
CA PRO A 138 -4.67 3.20 -1.27
C PRO A 138 -5.42 1.98 -1.82
N SER A 139 -6.70 1.85 -1.49
CA SER A 139 -7.56 0.83 -2.09
C SER A 139 -7.64 0.96 -3.62
N ALA A 140 -7.65 -0.17 -4.33
CA ALA A 140 -7.48 -0.25 -5.79
C ALA A 140 -8.80 -0.02 -6.56
N HIS A 141 -9.40 1.16 -6.40
CA HIS A 141 -10.64 1.56 -7.10
C HIS A 141 -10.66 3.09 -7.31
N PRO A 142 -11.48 3.60 -8.27
CA PRO A 142 -11.73 5.03 -8.39
C PRO A 142 -12.36 5.60 -7.12
N SER A 143 -12.11 6.87 -6.84
CA SER A 143 -12.71 7.55 -5.69
C SER A 143 -14.23 7.42 -5.69
N ALA A 144 -14.84 7.27 -4.50
CA ALA A 144 -16.28 7.11 -4.26
C ALA A 144 -16.92 5.78 -4.73
N ARG A 145 -16.14 4.75 -4.99
CA ARG A 145 -16.64 3.38 -5.21
C ARG A 145 -16.37 2.47 -4.01
N PRO A 146 -17.08 1.33 -3.87
CA PRO A 146 -16.76 0.33 -2.87
C PRO A 146 -15.36 -0.24 -3.05
N SER A 147 -14.69 -0.54 -1.94
CA SER A 147 -13.34 -1.11 -1.96
C SER A 147 -13.33 -2.53 -2.55
N PRO A 148 -12.36 -2.87 -3.42
CA PRO A 148 -12.33 -4.15 -4.11
C PRO A 148 -11.82 -5.27 -3.21
N THR A 149 -12.50 -6.42 -3.26
CA THR A 149 -12.13 -7.63 -2.51
C THR A 149 -11.68 -8.78 -3.42
N ARG A 150 -11.77 -8.61 -4.73
CA ARG A 150 -11.34 -9.59 -5.75
C ARG A 150 -10.59 -8.89 -6.87
N ALA A 151 -9.69 -9.62 -7.55
CA ALA A 151 -8.96 -9.10 -8.70
C ALA A 151 -9.89 -8.58 -9.81
N MET A 152 -11.02 -9.25 -10.06
CA MET A 152 -12.00 -8.81 -11.05
C MET A 152 -12.65 -7.47 -10.71
N HIS A 153 -12.90 -7.15 -9.44
CA HIS A 153 -13.38 -5.83 -9.05
C HIS A 153 -12.39 -4.73 -9.44
N VAL A 154 -11.09 -4.99 -9.22
CA VAL A 154 -10.01 -4.07 -9.63
C VAL A 154 -9.97 -3.94 -11.15
N TYR A 155 -10.07 -5.06 -11.86
CA TYR A 155 -10.06 -5.06 -13.33
C TYR A 155 -11.20 -4.25 -13.92
N ASP A 156 -12.43 -4.45 -13.44
CA ASP A 156 -13.61 -3.70 -13.92
C ASP A 156 -13.46 -2.18 -13.71
N ASP A 157 -12.79 -1.78 -12.62
CA ASP A 157 -12.63 -0.38 -12.26
C ASP A 157 -11.40 0.29 -12.90
N LEU A 158 -10.29 -0.45 -13.07
CA LEU A 158 -9.00 0.12 -13.43
C LEU A 158 -8.37 -0.42 -14.73
N LYS A 159 -9.08 -1.27 -15.49
CA LYS A 159 -8.59 -1.74 -16.79
C LYS A 159 -8.23 -0.57 -17.71
N GLY A 160 -7.12 -0.69 -18.39
CA GLY A 160 -6.60 0.35 -19.26
C GLY A 160 -5.85 1.48 -18.54
N LYS A 161 -5.88 1.53 -17.20
CA LYS A 161 -5.24 2.57 -16.39
C LYS A 161 -4.01 2.08 -15.62
N ILE A 162 -3.91 0.77 -15.39
CA ILE A 162 -2.79 0.13 -14.68
C ILE A 162 -2.28 -1.07 -15.47
N PRO A 163 -0.99 -1.42 -15.35
CA PRO A 163 -0.42 -2.51 -16.15
C PRO A 163 -0.81 -3.90 -15.64
N VAL A 164 -0.92 -4.11 -14.31
CA VAL A 164 -1.03 -5.45 -13.75
C VAL A 164 -1.85 -5.49 -12.47
N ILE A 165 -2.56 -6.59 -12.29
CA ILE A 165 -3.26 -7.00 -11.08
C ILE A 165 -2.71 -8.36 -10.67
N LEU A 166 -2.17 -8.45 -9.46
CA LEU A 166 -1.70 -9.70 -8.88
C LEU A 166 -2.87 -10.35 -8.13
N ASP A 167 -3.40 -11.45 -8.69
CA ASP A 167 -4.56 -12.14 -8.12
C ASP A 167 -4.12 -13.14 -7.04
N GLY A 168 -4.39 -12.82 -5.80
CA GLY A 168 -4.19 -13.70 -4.64
C GLY A 168 -5.49 -14.17 -4.00
N GLY A 169 -6.59 -14.15 -4.75
CA GLY A 169 -7.91 -14.56 -4.26
C GLY A 169 -8.68 -13.44 -3.58
N MET A 170 -9.73 -13.83 -2.89
CA MET A 170 -10.62 -12.91 -2.19
C MET A 170 -10.01 -12.42 -0.87
N CYS A 171 -10.10 -11.12 -0.60
CA CYS A 171 -9.71 -10.55 0.68
C CYS A 171 -10.70 -10.98 1.77
N PRO A 172 -10.22 -11.59 2.89
CA PRO A 172 -11.12 -12.20 3.87
C PRO A 172 -11.92 -11.20 4.70
N LEU A 173 -11.41 -10.00 4.97
CA LEU A 173 -12.11 -9.03 5.83
C LEU A 173 -13.07 -8.14 5.03
N GLY A 174 -12.66 -7.61 3.89
CA GLY A 174 -13.49 -6.72 3.07
C GLY A 174 -13.73 -5.34 3.67
N LEU A 175 -13.09 -5.02 4.77
CA LEU A 175 -13.13 -3.74 5.48
C LEU A 175 -11.72 -3.16 5.58
N GLU A 176 -11.63 -1.84 5.54
CA GLU A 176 -10.36 -1.13 5.64
C GLU A 176 -9.75 -1.22 7.05
N SER A 177 -8.46 -0.92 7.18
CA SER A 177 -7.74 -0.95 8.45
C SER A 177 -8.23 0.12 9.43
N THR A 178 -8.08 -0.16 10.73
CA THR A 178 -8.24 0.86 11.78
C THR A 178 -7.05 1.80 11.77
N ILE A 179 -7.30 3.10 11.77
CA ILE A 179 -6.25 4.13 11.80
C ILE A 179 -6.14 4.71 13.21
N VAL A 180 -4.93 4.70 13.76
CA VAL A 180 -4.61 5.31 15.06
C VAL A 180 -3.56 6.40 14.84
N ASP A 181 -3.90 7.64 15.19
CA ASP A 181 -2.98 8.76 15.13
C ASP A 181 -2.17 8.83 16.44
N MET A 182 -0.86 8.51 16.33
CA MET A 182 0.08 8.53 17.45
C MET A 182 0.79 9.89 17.63
N THR A 183 0.42 10.88 16.84
CA THR A 183 1.06 12.22 16.88
C THR A 183 0.28 13.20 17.73
N GLN A 184 -0.90 12.84 18.20
CA GLN A 184 -1.76 13.65 19.05
C GLN A 184 -1.90 13.00 20.44
N THR A 185 -2.02 13.84 21.44
CA THR A 185 -2.37 13.40 22.81
C THR A 185 -3.89 13.29 22.90
N PRO A 186 -4.44 12.17 23.43
CA PRO A 186 -5.87 12.03 23.62
C PRO A 186 -6.45 13.10 24.57
#